data_934a11810e5d78858cfe3b19a05a1d36
#
_entry.id   934a11810e5d78858cfe3b19a05a1d36
#
_cell.length_a   1.000
_cell.length_b   1.000
_cell.length_c   1.000
_cell.angle_alpha   90.00
_cell.angle_beta   90.00
_cell.angle_gamma   90.00
#
_symmetry.space_group_name_H-M   'P 1'
#
loop_
_entity.id
_entity.type
_entity.pdbx_description
1 polymer ?
#
loop_
_entity_poly.entity_id
_entity_poly.type
_entity_poly.pdbx_seq_one_letter_code
_entity_poly.pdbx_strand_id
1 'polypeptide(L)'
;KDVDEIVNTVALLAGSFGGINLEDISAPRCFEIERKLKERCDIPVFHDDQHGTAVIMLAGLINALKVVGKRLEDVKIVTSGAGAAGIAIIKLLVSAGAGNVVMTDRTGAIYNGRPGLNPAKQEIAEITNPARESGSLADAIKGADVFIGVSAPGVLTAKMVQSMAKDA
;
A
#
# COMPACT_ATOMS: atom_id res chain seq x y z
N LYS A 1 -15.97 -16.08 -7.04
CA LYS A 1 -17.08 -15.79 -6.11
C LYS A 1 -17.53 -14.37 -6.38
N ASP A 2 -18.85 -14.16 -6.38
CA ASP A 2 -19.49 -12.89 -6.70
C ASP A 2 -19.36 -11.90 -5.53
N VAL A 3 -19.09 -10.62 -5.83
CA VAL A 3 -18.92 -9.56 -4.81
C VAL A 3 -20.22 -9.31 -4.07
N ASP A 4 -21.36 -9.26 -4.79
CA ASP A 4 -22.65 -8.94 -4.20
C ASP A 4 -23.17 -10.09 -3.34
N GLU A 5 -22.87 -11.35 -3.70
CA GLU A 5 -23.17 -12.51 -2.88
C GLU A 5 -22.44 -12.45 -1.52
N ILE A 6 -21.15 -12.11 -1.54
CA ILE A 6 -20.36 -11.95 -0.31
C ILE A 6 -20.91 -10.80 0.54
N VAL A 7 -21.16 -9.64 -0.06
CA VAL A 7 -21.69 -8.47 0.63
C VAL A 7 -23.06 -8.75 1.24
N ASN A 8 -23.97 -9.41 0.49
CA ASN A 8 -25.29 -9.76 0.98
C ASN A 8 -25.22 -10.73 2.17
N THR A 9 -24.39 -11.77 2.06
CA THR A 9 -24.21 -12.77 3.11
C THR A 9 -23.69 -12.15 4.40
N VAL A 10 -22.63 -11.35 4.30
CA VAL A 10 -22.00 -10.70 5.47
C VAL A 10 -22.94 -9.68 6.10
N ALA A 11 -23.66 -8.90 5.31
CA ALA A 11 -24.62 -7.91 5.81
C ALA A 11 -25.81 -8.55 6.56
N LEU A 12 -26.28 -9.72 6.13
CA LEU A 12 -27.31 -10.47 6.86
C LEU A 12 -26.83 -10.95 8.24
N LEU A 13 -25.54 -11.25 8.38
CA LEU A 13 -24.96 -11.68 9.65
C LEU A 13 -24.61 -10.51 10.59
N ALA A 14 -24.45 -9.31 10.05
CA ALA A 14 -23.91 -8.15 10.75
C ALA A 14 -24.67 -7.80 12.05
N GLY A 15 -26.00 -7.98 12.07
CA GLY A 15 -26.82 -7.71 13.26
C GLY A 15 -26.51 -8.58 14.49
N SER A 16 -25.70 -9.62 14.34
CA SER A 16 -25.30 -10.52 15.44
C SER A 16 -23.89 -10.23 15.97
N PHE A 17 -23.18 -9.24 15.41
CA PHE A 17 -21.78 -8.95 15.73
C PHE A 17 -21.56 -7.47 16.04
N GLY A 18 -20.49 -7.18 16.80
CA GLY A 18 -20.07 -5.81 17.09
C GLY A 18 -19.10 -5.23 16.07
N GLY A 19 -18.63 -6.01 15.12
CA GLY A 19 -17.70 -5.62 14.04
C GLY A 19 -17.42 -6.77 13.10
N ILE A 20 -16.88 -6.46 11.93
CA ILE A 20 -16.52 -7.44 10.90
C ILE A 20 -15.04 -7.24 10.56
N ASN A 21 -14.24 -8.31 10.64
CA ASN A 21 -12.90 -8.38 10.09
C ASN A 21 -12.92 -9.22 8.80
N LEU A 22 -12.50 -8.59 7.70
CA LEU A 22 -12.33 -9.25 6.41
C LEU A 22 -10.89 -9.72 6.26
N GLU A 23 -10.68 -10.97 5.87
CA GLU A 23 -9.37 -11.57 5.62
C GLU A 23 -9.40 -12.39 4.33
N ASP A 24 -8.21 -12.63 3.77
CA ASP A 24 -8.00 -13.52 2.62
C ASP A 24 -8.83 -13.19 1.36
N ILE A 25 -9.19 -11.93 1.18
CA ILE A 25 -9.90 -11.46 0.00
C ILE A 25 -8.94 -10.69 -0.90
N SER A 26 -8.56 -11.30 -2.02
CA SER A 26 -7.60 -10.71 -2.95
C SER A 26 -8.10 -9.44 -3.65
N ALA A 27 -7.15 -8.51 -3.93
CA ALA A 27 -7.42 -7.37 -4.81
C ALA A 27 -7.72 -7.81 -6.26
N PRO A 28 -8.56 -7.05 -7.03
CA PRO A 28 -9.14 -5.77 -6.63
C PRO A 28 -10.49 -5.87 -5.88
N ARG A 29 -11.10 -7.06 -5.82
CA ARG A 29 -12.46 -7.23 -5.28
C ARG A 29 -12.59 -6.90 -3.78
N CYS A 30 -11.49 -7.04 -3.00
CA CYS A 30 -11.49 -6.71 -1.59
C CYS A 30 -11.85 -5.23 -1.33
N PHE A 31 -11.41 -4.31 -2.18
CA PHE A 31 -11.73 -2.89 -2.07
C PHE A 31 -13.22 -2.62 -2.25
N GLU A 32 -13.85 -3.28 -3.23
CA GLU A 32 -15.27 -3.12 -3.51
C GLU A 32 -16.12 -3.74 -2.39
N ILE A 33 -15.76 -4.93 -1.92
CA ILE A 33 -16.48 -5.62 -0.82
C ILE A 33 -16.44 -4.77 0.45
N GLU A 34 -15.25 -4.30 0.85
CA GLU A 34 -15.10 -3.47 2.05
C GLU A 34 -15.93 -2.19 1.95
N ARG A 35 -15.85 -1.47 0.82
CA ARG A 35 -16.63 -0.25 0.61
C ARG A 35 -18.13 -0.50 0.72
N LYS A 36 -18.65 -1.52 0.00
CA LYS A 36 -20.08 -1.86 0.03
C LYS A 36 -20.56 -2.28 1.43
N LEU A 37 -19.73 -2.99 2.19
CA LEU A 37 -20.07 -3.38 3.56
C LEU A 37 -20.07 -2.18 4.50
N LYS A 38 -19.13 -1.27 4.40
CA LYS A 38 -19.11 -0.02 5.17
C LYS A 38 -20.31 0.89 4.89
N GLU A 39 -20.84 0.87 3.67
CA GLU A 39 -22.04 1.61 3.29
C GLU A 39 -23.33 0.94 3.82
N ARG A 40 -23.31 -0.37 4.04
CA ARG A 40 -24.50 -1.18 4.30
C ARG A 40 -24.66 -1.63 5.75
N CYS A 41 -23.57 -1.71 6.52
CA CYS A 41 -23.56 -2.18 7.89
C CYS A 41 -23.39 -1.03 8.87
N ASP A 42 -24.14 -1.02 9.97
CA ASP A 42 -24.04 -0.03 11.06
C ASP A 42 -22.93 -0.36 12.07
N ILE A 43 -22.17 -1.41 11.83
CA ILE A 43 -21.04 -1.85 12.66
C ILE A 43 -19.71 -1.62 11.93
N PRO A 44 -18.58 -1.48 12.64
CA PRO A 44 -17.27 -1.33 12.03
C PRO A 44 -16.92 -2.49 11.09
N VAL A 45 -16.42 -2.17 9.90
CA VAL A 45 -15.89 -3.13 8.93
C VAL A 45 -14.42 -2.83 8.70
N PHE A 46 -13.58 -3.81 8.94
CA PHE A 46 -12.14 -3.74 8.83
C PHE A 46 -11.63 -4.84 7.88
N HIS A 47 -10.55 -4.59 7.17
CA HIS A 47 -9.89 -5.59 6.33
C HIS A 47 -8.43 -5.67 6.75
N ASP A 48 -8.04 -6.78 7.37
CA ASP A 48 -6.73 -6.94 8.01
C ASP A 48 -5.58 -6.87 6.99
N ASP A 49 -5.67 -7.57 5.86
CA ASP A 49 -4.65 -7.55 4.82
C ASP A 49 -4.37 -6.16 4.23
N GLN A 50 -5.31 -5.23 4.38
CA GLN A 50 -5.12 -3.84 3.99
C GLN A 50 -4.65 -3.00 5.18
N HIS A 51 -5.51 -2.86 6.17
CA HIS A 51 -5.36 -1.85 7.24
C HIS A 51 -4.48 -2.33 8.38
N GLY A 52 -4.56 -3.61 8.78
CA GLY A 52 -3.70 -4.19 9.82
C GLY A 52 -2.24 -4.14 9.38
N THR A 53 -1.95 -4.61 8.19
CA THR A 53 -0.60 -4.56 7.59
C THR A 53 -0.10 -3.12 7.47
N ALA A 54 -0.95 -2.17 7.08
CA ALA A 54 -0.57 -0.76 6.98
C ALA A 54 -0.22 -0.13 8.34
N VAL A 55 -0.99 -0.44 9.39
CA VAL A 55 -0.74 0.04 10.77
C VAL A 55 0.61 -0.48 11.28
N ILE A 56 0.88 -1.77 11.13
CA ILE A 56 2.15 -2.37 11.58
C ILE A 56 3.33 -1.77 10.80
N MET A 57 3.18 -1.58 9.49
CA MET A 57 4.22 -0.97 8.66
C MET A 57 4.53 0.47 9.09
N LEU A 58 3.52 1.30 9.31
CA LEU A 58 3.72 2.68 9.78
C LEU A 58 4.38 2.69 11.17
N ALA A 59 3.94 1.86 12.11
CA ALA A 59 4.52 1.76 13.44
C ALA A 59 6.00 1.35 13.39
N GLY A 60 6.34 0.36 12.56
CA GLY A 60 7.72 -0.06 12.31
C GLY A 60 8.57 1.06 11.72
N LEU A 61 8.06 1.74 10.69
CA LEU A 61 8.77 2.82 10.01
C LEU A 61 9.04 4.01 10.95
N ILE A 62 8.05 4.45 11.73
CA ILE A 62 8.24 5.55 12.71
C ILE A 62 9.40 5.23 13.67
N ASN A 63 9.50 3.99 14.12
CA ASN A 63 10.58 3.60 15.04
C ASN A 63 11.92 3.40 14.32
N ALA A 64 11.94 2.85 13.11
CA ALA A 64 13.16 2.74 12.31
C ALA A 64 13.74 4.13 12.00
N LEU A 65 12.91 5.09 11.60
CA LEU A 65 13.34 6.46 11.33
C LEU A 65 13.96 7.15 12.56
N LYS A 66 13.43 6.90 13.77
CA LYS A 66 14.05 7.38 15.02
C LYS A 66 15.46 6.82 15.22
N VAL A 67 15.68 5.55 14.91
CA VAL A 67 16.99 4.89 15.05
C VAL A 67 18.03 5.51 14.15
N VAL A 68 17.66 5.82 12.89
CA VAL A 68 18.58 6.41 11.89
C VAL A 68 18.58 7.96 11.88
N GLY A 69 17.78 8.60 12.74
CA GLY A 69 17.71 10.05 12.86
C GLY A 69 17.10 10.76 11.65
N LYS A 70 16.21 10.10 10.91
CA LYS A 70 15.52 10.65 9.73
C LYS A 70 14.07 11.00 10.05
N ARG A 71 13.46 11.91 9.28
CA ARG A 71 12.07 12.33 9.44
C ARG A 71 11.25 11.79 8.27
N LEU A 72 9.99 11.44 8.52
CA LEU A 72 9.11 10.82 7.52
C LEU A 72 8.88 11.71 6.29
N GLU A 73 8.80 13.00 6.49
CA GLU A 73 8.62 13.99 5.40
C GLU A 73 9.83 14.17 4.51
N ASP A 74 11.04 13.81 4.98
CA ASP A 74 12.29 14.05 4.27
C ASP A 74 12.79 12.81 3.50
N VAL A 75 12.27 11.63 3.81
CA VAL A 75 12.76 10.37 3.24
C VAL A 75 12.09 10.04 1.90
N LYS A 76 12.89 9.46 1.00
CA LYS A 76 12.39 8.80 -0.21
C LYS A 76 12.01 7.36 0.11
N ILE A 77 10.75 7.03 -0.08
CA ILE A 77 10.20 5.68 0.13
C ILE A 77 9.93 5.02 -1.21
N VAL A 78 10.47 3.82 -1.42
CA VAL A 78 10.18 3.01 -2.60
C VAL A 78 9.50 1.73 -2.18
N THR A 79 8.36 1.40 -2.81
CA THR A 79 7.63 0.16 -2.52
C THR A 79 7.55 -0.75 -3.74
N SER A 80 7.73 -2.04 -3.52
CA SER A 80 7.49 -3.09 -4.50
C SER A 80 6.24 -3.87 -4.15
N GLY A 81 5.21 -3.72 -4.99
CA GLY A 81 3.91 -4.36 -4.83
C GLY A 81 2.75 -3.37 -4.73
N ALA A 82 1.90 -3.37 -5.75
CA ALA A 82 0.71 -2.53 -5.87
C ALA A 82 -0.59 -3.35 -5.75
N GLY A 83 -0.61 -4.26 -4.78
CA GLY A 83 -1.78 -5.02 -4.34
C GLY A 83 -2.49 -4.34 -3.17
N ALA A 84 -3.41 -5.09 -2.52
CA ALA A 84 -4.21 -4.57 -1.40
C ALA A 84 -3.36 -3.97 -0.28
N ALA A 85 -2.40 -4.73 0.24
CA ALA A 85 -1.50 -4.27 1.30
C ALA A 85 -0.66 -3.06 0.87
N GLY A 86 -0.01 -3.13 -0.30
CA GLY A 86 0.85 -2.03 -0.78
C GLY A 86 0.10 -0.71 -0.93
N ILE A 87 -1.09 -0.74 -1.53
CA ILE A 87 -1.95 0.45 -1.69
C ILE A 87 -2.37 1.01 -0.33
N ALA A 88 -2.79 0.16 0.60
CA ALA A 88 -3.22 0.60 1.93
C ALA A 88 -2.05 1.19 2.75
N ILE A 89 -0.88 0.55 2.71
CA ILE A 89 0.35 1.06 3.34
C ILE A 89 0.65 2.47 2.82
N ILE A 90 0.70 2.65 1.51
CA ILE A 90 1.09 3.94 0.94
C ILE A 90 0.06 5.03 1.23
N LYS A 91 -1.23 4.75 1.13
CA LYS A 91 -2.27 5.70 1.54
C LYS A 91 -2.08 6.16 2.99
N LEU A 92 -1.78 5.23 3.91
CA LEU A 92 -1.55 5.57 5.32
C LEU A 92 -0.25 6.38 5.50
N LEU A 93 0.85 6.02 4.83
CA LEU A 93 2.12 6.75 4.92
C LEU A 93 1.99 8.18 4.39
N VAL A 94 1.32 8.38 3.25
CA VAL A 94 1.04 9.71 2.69
C VAL A 94 0.19 10.53 3.65
N SER A 95 -0.87 9.94 4.24
CA SER A 95 -1.69 10.63 5.23
C SER A 95 -0.94 10.97 6.52
N ALA A 96 0.12 10.23 6.84
CA ALA A 96 1.01 10.50 7.98
C ALA A 96 2.12 11.53 7.65
N GLY A 97 2.22 12.01 6.41
CA GLY A 97 3.15 13.06 6.00
C GLY A 97 4.30 12.63 5.09
N ALA A 98 4.34 11.39 4.60
CA ALA A 98 5.34 10.97 3.62
C ALA A 98 5.12 11.72 2.28
N GLY A 99 6.08 12.55 1.87
CA GLY A 99 5.97 13.39 0.68
C GLY A 99 6.60 12.80 -0.59
N ASN A 100 7.58 11.93 -0.46
CA ASN A 100 8.31 11.36 -1.60
C ASN A 100 8.20 9.83 -1.63
N VAL A 101 7.15 9.34 -2.22
CA VAL A 101 6.84 7.91 -2.32
C VAL A 101 6.78 7.50 -3.78
N VAL A 102 7.50 6.44 -4.16
CA VAL A 102 7.44 5.82 -5.48
C VAL A 102 6.98 4.36 -5.33
N MET A 103 5.79 4.05 -5.80
CA MET A 103 5.27 2.69 -5.85
C MET A 103 5.66 2.01 -7.15
N THR A 104 6.05 0.74 -7.09
CA THR A 104 6.36 -0.06 -8.28
C THR A 104 5.49 -1.31 -8.36
N ASP A 105 5.16 -1.72 -9.57
CA ASP A 105 4.57 -3.01 -9.88
C ASP A 105 5.44 -3.81 -10.88
N ARG A 106 4.91 -4.88 -11.46
CA ARG A 106 5.65 -5.74 -12.41
C ARG A 106 6.14 -5.00 -13.65
N THR A 107 5.53 -3.89 -14.02
CA THR A 107 5.89 -3.08 -15.19
C THR A 107 6.73 -1.86 -14.84
N GLY A 108 7.06 -1.67 -13.56
CA GLY A 108 7.92 -0.58 -13.08
C GLY A 108 7.20 0.45 -12.22
N ALA A 109 7.75 1.66 -12.16
CA ALA A 109 7.23 2.75 -11.33
C ALA A 109 5.83 3.18 -11.77
N ILE A 110 4.97 3.43 -10.79
CA ILE A 110 3.63 3.97 -10.97
C ILE A 110 3.72 5.50 -10.90
N TYR A 111 3.14 6.18 -11.88
CA TYR A 111 3.07 7.63 -11.96
C TYR A 111 1.79 8.08 -12.67
N ASN A 112 1.36 9.30 -12.42
CA ASN A 112 0.17 9.86 -13.03
C ASN A 112 0.31 9.96 -14.56
N GLY A 113 -0.63 9.33 -15.28
CA GLY A 113 -0.64 9.21 -16.74
C GLY A 113 0.05 7.97 -17.29
N ARG A 114 0.56 7.04 -16.46
CA ARG A 114 1.06 5.75 -16.94
C ARG A 114 -0.08 4.93 -17.55
N PRO A 115 0.07 4.40 -18.79
CA PRO A 115 -0.95 3.57 -19.39
C PRO A 115 -1.14 2.24 -18.64
N GLY A 116 -2.35 1.67 -18.72
CA GLY A 116 -2.67 0.34 -18.19
C GLY A 116 -2.85 0.26 -16.67
N LEU A 117 -3.03 1.39 -15.97
CA LEU A 117 -3.37 1.39 -14.56
C LEU A 117 -4.84 1.04 -14.35
N ASN A 118 -5.12 0.17 -13.38
CA ASN A 118 -6.48 -0.03 -12.89
C ASN A 118 -6.89 1.14 -11.96
N PRO A 119 -8.19 1.29 -11.61
CA PRO A 119 -8.66 2.43 -10.82
C PRO A 119 -7.89 2.64 -9.50
N ALA A 120 -7.62 1.58 -8.74
CA ALA A 120 -6.90 1.69 -7.48
C ALA A 120 -5.44 2.19 -7.66
N LYS A 121 -4.78 1.78 -8.75
CA LYS A 121 -3.44 2.28 -9.09
C LYS A 121 -3.48 3.70 -9.66
N GLN A 122 -4.56 4.12 -10.29
CA GLN A 122 -4.75 5.50 -10.72
C GLN A 122 -4.83 6.44 -9.51
N GLU A 123 -5.65 6.10 -8.50
CA GLU A 123 -5.71 6.86 -7.25
C GLU A 123 -4.32 7.00 -6.59
N ILE A 124 -3.55 5.91 -6.52
CA ILE A 124 -2.19 5.95 -5.97
C ILE A 124 -1.27 6.83 -6.80
N ALA A 125 -1.36 6.78 -8.10
CA ALA A 125 -0.55 7.61 -9.00
C ALA A 125 -0.81 9.12 -8.84
N GLU A 126 -2.00 9.50 -8.38
CA GLU A 126 -2.36 10.90 -8.12
C GLU A 126 -1.73 11.47 -6.85
N ILE A 127 -1.49 10.62 -5.85
CA ILE A 127 -0.99 11.02 -4.52
C ILE A 127 0.47 10.65 -4.28
N THR A 128 1.13 10.00 -5.23
CA THR A 128 2.52 9.54 -5.12
C THR A 128 3.35 9.98 -6.31
N ASN A 129 4.67 9.78 -6.22
CA ASN A 129 5.61 10.01 -7.31
C ASN A 129 5.47 11.40 -7.96
N PRO A 130 5.61 12.48 -7.18
CA PRO A 130 5.42 13.84 -7.69
C PRO A 130 6.42 14.20 -8.80
N ALA A 131 7.61 13.60 -8.80
CA ALA A 131 8.63 13.79 -9.83
C ALA A 131 8.36 12.98 -11.11
N ARG A 132 7.32 12.13 -11.13
CA ARG A 132 7.00 11.22 -12.25
C ARG A 132 8.17 10.32 -12.64
N GLU A 133 8.93 9.86 -11.66
CA GLU A 133 9.98 8.87 -11.89
C GLU A 133 9.40 7.66 -12.62
N SER A 134 10.10 7.21 -13.66
CA SER A 134 9.73 6.06 -14.47
C SER A 134 10.86 5.03 -14.47
N GLY A 135 10.60 3.83 -15.03
CA GLY A 135 11.60 2.78 -15.10
C GLY A 135 11.32 1.62 -14.14
N SER A 136 12.32 0.78 -13.96
CA SER A 136 12.25 -0.43 -13.13
C SER A 136 12.34 -0.12 -11.64
N LEU A 137 12.10 -1.15 -10.79
CA LEU A 137 12.40 -1.06 -9.36
C LEU A 137 13.88 -0.68 -9.12
N ALA A 138 14.81 -1.24 -9.92
CA ALA A 138 16.24 -0.94 -9.79
C ALA A 138 16.58 0.53 -10.11
N ASP A 139 15.76 1.21 -10.91
CA ASP A 139 15.91 2.64 -11.17
C ASP A 139 15.32 3.47 -10.04
N ALA A 140 14.12 3.16 -9.62
CA ALA A 140 13.40 3.87 -8.57
C ALA A 140 14.13 3.84 -7.21
N ILE A 141 14.74 2.69 -6.86
CA ILE A 141 15.35 2.48 -5.54
C ILE A 141 16.66 3.26 -5.31
N LYS A 142 17.28 3.78 -6.37
CA LYS A 142 18.53 4.55 -6.25
C LYS A 142 18.32 5.78 -5.35
N GLY A 143 19.14 5.88 -4.31
CA GLY A 143 19.04 6.95 -3.34
C GLY A 143 17.78 6.92 -2.45
N ALA A 144 17.02 5.82 -2.44
CA ALA A 144 15.90 5.67 -1.53
C ALA A 144 16.38 5.43 -0.09
N ASP A 145 15.72 6.05 0.88
CA ASP A 145 15.96 5.85 2.30
C ASP A 145 15.24 4.63 2.85
N VAL A 146 14.10 4.30 2.26
CA VAL A 146 13.24 3.21 2.74
C VAL A 146 12.78 2.36 1.56
N PHE A 147 12.88 1.04 1.71
CA PHE A 147 12.27 0.07 0.82
C PHE A 147 11.20 -0.74 1.54
N ILE A 148 10.01 -0.84 0.93
CA ILE A 148 8.90 -1.64 1.43
C ILE A 148 8.57 -2.75 0.41
N GLY A 149 8.81 -4.00 0.78
CA GLY A 149 8.59 -5.16 -0.09
C GLY A 149 7.34 -5.93 0.29
N VAL A 150 6.28 -5.81 -0.52
CA VAL A 150 4.99 -6.51 -0.34
C VAL A 150 4.52 -7.17 -1.64
N SER A 151 5.46 -7.71 -2.44
CA SER A 151 5.17 -8.35 -3.72
C SER A 151 5.56 -9.83 -3.74
N ALA A 152 6.80 -10.13 -4.00
CA ALA A 152 7.32 -11.49 -4.12
C ALA A 152 8.72 -11.62 -3.52
N PRO A 153 9.13 -12.81 -3.09
CA PRO A 153 10.49 -13.04 -2.63
C PRO A 153 11.52 -12.76 -3.74
N GLY A 154 12.70 -12.27 -3.33
CA GLY A 154 13.85 -12.13 -4.22
C GLY A 154 13.82 -10.96 -5.20
N VAL A 155 12.85 -10.06 -5.12
CA VAL A 155 12.79 -8.86 -5.99
C VAL A 155 13.84 -7.81 -5.64
N LEU A 156 14.23 -7.73 -4.37
CA LEU A 156 15.30 -6.85 -3.88
C LEU A 156 16.63 -7.57 -3.93
N THR A 157 17.60 -7.03 -4.65
CA THR A 157 18.95 -7.59 -4.77
C THR A 157 19.95 -6.83 -3.91
N ALA A 158 21.08 -7.46 -3.55
CA ALA A 158 22.16 -6.78 -2.84
C ALA A 158 22.66 -5.52 -3.56
N LYS A 159 22.73 -5.56 -4.89
CA LYS A 159 23.12 -4.39 -5.71
C LYS A 159 22.12 -3.23 -5.59
N MET A 160 20.83 -3.53 -5.50
CA MET A 160 19.82 -2.51 -5.27
C MET A 160 20.00 -1.87 -3.88
N VAL A 161 20.17 -2.69 -2.83
CA VAL A 161 20.42 -2.18 -1.47
C VAL A 161 21.66 -1.27 -1.42
N GLN A 162 22.75 -1.67 -2.08
CA GLN A 162 23.97 -0.86 -2.17
C GLN A 162 23.77 0.49 -2.91
N SER A 163 22.73 0.62 -3.71
CA SER A 163 22.39 1.87 -4.42
C SER A 163 21.47 2.80 -3.65
N MET A 164 20.94 2.36 -2.50
CA MET A 164 20.10 3.18 -1.63
C MET A 164 20.88 4.29 -0.94
N ALA A 165 20.19 5.16 -0.24
CA ALA A 165 20.79 6.23 0.54
C ALA A 165 21.66 5.67 1.68
N LYS A 166 22.50 6.55 2.25
CA LYS A 166 23.22 6.23 3.48
C LYS A 166 22.22 6.02 4.63
N ASP A 167 22.48 5.04 5.46
CA ASP A 167 21.64 4.67 6.60
C ASP A 167 20.17 4.40 6.18
N ALA A 168 20.00 3.62 5.09
CA ALA A 168 18.72 3.20 4.56
C ALA A 168 18.15 1.99 5.34
#